data_a522b05952da2fb5ff2942ce540c5697
#
_entry.id   a522b05952da2fb5ff2942ce540c5697
#
_cell.length_a   1.000
_cell.length_b   1.000
_cell.length_c   1.000
_cell.angle_alpha   90.00
_cell.angle_beta   90.00
_cell.angle_gamma   90.00
#
_symmetry.space_group_name_H-M   'P 1'
#
loop_
_entity.id
_entity.type
_entity.pdbx_description
1 polymer ?
#
loop_
_entity_poly.entity_id
_entity_poly.type
_entity_poly.pdbx_seq_one_letter_code
_entity_poly.pdbx_strand_id
1 'polypeptide(L)'
;MELFRDKLRRNVGGVVKRSVRAVLDQLPLKNKLEPISRNFGIDRGVPIDRHYIEAFLAEHREKIRGVTMEIADAKYTRRFGDDRVTQAMVMHVQDGYGADIVCDLSRECPREGFLDCFVLTQVLPFVYDVRSTIANALKMLKPGGCLLVTVAGITQVSRGDMDQWGHFWSFTDLSLKRLFEEQLPPECIQVQSYGNVLAATSFLYGLGRHELSKEELDHFDRDYPMIIGLVATRPVQ
;
A
#
# COMPACT_ATOMS: atom_id res chain seq x y z
N MET A 1 38.90 3.49 17.50
CA MET A 1 38.18 3.78 16.24
C MET A 1 36.68 3.51 16.35
N GLU A 2 36.23 2.56 17.17
CA GLU A 2 34.78 2.28 17.42
C GLU A 2 34.07 3.36 18.24
N LEU A 3 34.71 3.94 19.23
CA LEU A 3 34.13 5.02 20.05
C LEU A 3 33.81 6.30 19.27
N PHE A 4 34.46 6.53 18.12
CA PHE A 4 34.21 7.68 17.26
C PHE A 4 33.01 7.44 16.33
N ARG A 5 32.79 6.19 15.88
CA ARG A 5 31.62 5.79 15.08
C ARG A 5 30.33 5.84 15.90
N ASP A 6 30.34 5.43 17.15
CA ASP A 6 29.17 5.49 18.04
C ASP A 6 28.80 6.92 18.44
N LYS A 7 29.78 7.81 18.59
CA LYS A 7 29.52 9.25 18.84
C LYS A 7 28.95 9.95 17.61
N LEU A 8 29.37 9.57 16.37
CA LEU A 8 28.78 10.09 15.13
C LEU A 8 27.35 9.59 14.93
N ARG A 9 27.07 8.29 15.17
CA ARG A 9 25.70 7.72 15.07
C ARG A 9 24.74 8.37 16.07
N ARG A 10 25.17 8.63 17.30
CA ARG A 10 24.36 9.34 18.31
C ARG A 10 24.11 10.81 17.96
N ASN A 11 25.07 11.48 17.37
CA ASN A 11 24.91 12.88 16.97
C ASN A 11 24.04 13.06 15.72
N VAL A 12 24.15 12.16 14.71
CA VAL A 12 23.29 12.22 13.51
C VAL A 12 21.85 11.89 13.86
N GLY A 13 21.61 10.85 14.70
CA GLY A 13 20.27 10.55 15.20
C GLY A 13 19.67 11.66 16.08
N GLY A 14 20.50 12.36 16.83
CA GLY A 14 20.07 13.48 17.68
C GLY A 14 19.76 14.76 16.89
N VAL A 15 20.45 15.01 15.79
CA VAL A 15 20.20 16.17 14.90
C VAL A 15 18.95 15.95 14.09
N VAL A 16 18.70 14.73 13.58
CA VAL A 16 17.46 14.39 12.85
C VAL A 16 16.26 14.43 13.80
N LYS A 17 16.36 13.88 15.03
CA LYS A 17 15.31 13.99 16.05
C LYS A 17 15.01 15.45 16.46
N ARG A 18 16.02 16.30 16.52
CA ARG A 18 15.81 17.74 16.79
C ARG A 18 15.13 18.46 15.64
N SER A 19 15.42 18.12 14.39
CA SER A 19 14.78 18.79 13.24
C SER A 19 13.31 18.42 13.09
N VAL A 20 12.92 17.16 13.27
CA VAL A 20 11.52 16.74 13.20
C VAL A 20 10.72 17.30 14.39
N ARG A 21 11.27 17.21 15.61
CA ARG A 21 10.63 17.78 16.79
C ARG A 21 10.56 19.31 16.72
N ALA A 22 11.60 19.98 16.22
CA ALA A 22 11.59 21.42 16.01
C ALA A 22 10.58 21.83 14.89
N VAL A 23 10.38 20.99 13.87
CA VAL A 23 9.35 21.22 12.86
C VAL A 23 7.96 20.96 13.44
N LEU A 24 7.76 19.92 14.24
CA LEU A 24 6.48 19.65 14.91
C LEU A 24 6.18 20.64 16.05
N ASP A 25 7.19 21.06 16.81
CA ASP A 25 7.06 22.08 17.87
C ASP A 25 6.90 23.51 17.30
N GLN A 26 7.39 23.77 16.09
CA GLN A 26 7.15 25.01 15.32
C GLN A 26 5.85 24.97 14.52
N LEU A 27 5.18 23.81 14.45
CA LEU A 27 3.81 23.69 13.98
C LEU A 27 2.87 23.90 15.17
N PRO A 28 2.45 25.13 15.48
CA PRO A 28 1.17 25.26 16.12
C PRO A 28 0.17 24.72 15.08
N LEU A 29 -0.17 23.42 15.17
CA LEU A 29 -1.17 22.72 14.33
C LEU A 29 -2.44 23.55 14.20
N LYS A 30 -2.67 24.42 15.16
CA LYS A 30 -3.79 25.37 15.23
C LYS A 30 -3.85 26.39 14.11
N ASN A 31 -2.77 26.64 13.37
CA ASN A 31 -2.69 27.76 12.43
C ASN A 31 -2.25 27.41 11.01
N LYS A 32 -2.05 26.12 10.69
CA LYS A 32 -1.67 25.71 9.32
C LYS A 32 -2.86 25.08 8.62
N LEU A 33 -3.49 25.86 7.74
CA LEU A 33 -4.59 25.42 6.88
C LEU A 33 -4.10 24.64 5.66
N GLU A 34 -2.79 24.72 5.35
CA GLU A 34 -2.20 24.10 4.17
C GLU A 34 -1.13 23.09 4.53
N PRO A 35 -1.05 21.96 3.80
CA PRO A 35 0.03 20.99 3.97
C PRO A 35 1.36 21.58 3.46
N ILE A 36 2.46 20.96 3.87
CA ILE A 36 3.82 21.27 3.39
C ILE A 36 3.99 20.79 1.94
N SER A 37 3.45 19.59 1.64
CA SER A 37 3.36 19.05 0.29
C SER A 37 1.94 18.57 0.03
N ARG A 38 1.41 18.89 -1.17
CA ARG A 38 0.12 18.39 -1.65
C ARG A 38 0.26 17.09 -2.44
N ASN A 39 1.49 16.64 -2.65
CA ASN A 39 1.83 15.47 -3.47
C ASN A 39 2.32 14.30 -2.59
N PHE A 40 1.63 14.00 -1.49
CA PHE A 40 1.92 12.90 -0.58
C PHE A 40 3.37 12.89 -0.02
N GLY A 41 4.10 13.98 -0.16
CA GLY A 41 5.51 14.06 0.22
C GLY A 41 6.49 13.48 -0.83
N ILE A 42 6.04 13.16 -2.06
CA ILE A 42 6.91 12.66 -3.14
C ILE A 42 8.01 13.66 -3.49
N ASP A 43 7.71 14.95 -3.48
CA ASP A 43 8.65 16.06 -3.67
C ASP A 43 9.68 16.21 -2.52
N ARG A 44 9.46 15.51 -1.41
CA ARG A 44 10.34 15.47 -0.24
C ARG A 44 11.09 14.15 -0.10
N GLY A 45 10.78 13.16 -0.93
CA GLY A 45 11.41 11.84 -0.93
C GLY A 45 10.41 10.70 -1.04
N VAL A 46 10.61 9.63 -0.25
CA VAL A 46 9.68 8.50 -0.25
C VAL A 46 8.49 8.83 0.67
N PRO A 47 7.25 8.74 0.18
CA PRO A 47 6.06 8.94 0.99
C PRO A 47 5.96 7.97 2.17
N ILE A 48 5.32 8.40 3.27
CA ILE A 48 5.18 7.60 4.49
C ILE A 48 4.37 6.32 4.26
N ASP A 49 3.33 6.36 3.44
CA ASP A 49 2.49 5.20 3.10
C ASP A 49 3.29 4.04 2.51
N ARG A 50 4.36 4.35 1.75
CA ARG A 50 5.25 3.35 1.14
C ARG A 50 5.99 2.51 2.19
N HIS A 51 6.25 3.05 3.38
CA HIS A 51 6.82 2.27 4.49
C HIS A 51 5.93 1.07 4.83
N TYR A 52 4.63 1.31 4.96
CA TYR A 52 3.67 0.27 5.36
C TYR A 52 3.31 -0.68 4.22
N ILE A 53 3.15 -0.16 2.99
CA ILE A 53 2.93 -1.00 1.81
C ILE A 53 4.11 -1.96 1.61
N GLU A 54 5.33 -1.45 1.67
CA GLU A 54 6.54 -2.25 1.51
C GLU A 54 6.74 -3.24 2.68
N ALA A 55 6.40 -2.87 3.91
CA ALA A 55 6.43 -3.77 5.06
C ALA A 55 5.46 -4.94 4.89
N PHE A 56 4.20 -4.68 4.48
CA PHE A 56 3.21 -5.71 4.18
C PHE A 56 3.70 -6.66 3.08
N LEU A 57 4.22 -6.14 1.98
CA LEU A 57 4.70 -6.98 0.88
C LEU A 57 5.95 -7.79 1.27
N ALA A 58 6.83 -7.23 2.09
CA ALA A 58 8.01 -7.93 2.61
C ALA A 58 7.62 -9.08 3.55
N GLU A 59 6.62 -8.89 4.42
CA GLU A 59 6.08 -9.93 5.30
C GLU A 59 5.47 -11.09 4.52
N HIS A 60 4.82 -10.80 3.39
CA HIS A 60 4.16 -11.79 2.55
C HIS A 60 4.93 -12.17 1.29
N ARG A 61 6.24 -11.89 1.25
CA ARG A 61 7.10 -12.10 0.07
C ARG A 61 7.06 -13.52 -0.48
N GLU A 62 6.89 -14.52 0.37
CA GLU A 62 6.83 -15.94 -0.02
C GLU A 62 5.58 -16.29 -0.85
N LYS A 63 4.55 -15.45 -0.81
CA LYS A 63 3.34 -15.58 -1.62
C LYS A 63 3.53 -14.97 -3.02
N ILE A 64 4.50 -14.06 -3.20
CA ILE A 64 4.83 -13.45 -4.50
C ILE A 64 5.71 -14.41 -5.28
N ARG A 65 5.08 -15.27 -6.08
CA ARG A 65 5.75 -16.37 -6.80
C ARG A 65 4.99 -16.81 -8.05
N GLY A 66 5.64 -17.60 -8.89
CA GLY A 66 5.02 -18.17 -10.09
C GLY A 66 4.62 -17.09 -11.08
N VAL A 67 3.45 -17.23 -11.69
CA VAL A 67 2.87 -16.21 -12.56
C VAL A 67 2.21 -15.14 -11.69
N THR A 68 2.83 -13.97 -11.61
CA THR A 68 2.39 -12.87 -10.75
C THR A 68 1.95 -11.68 -11.58
N MET A 69 0.78 -11.12 -11.26
CA MET A 69 0.24 -9.89 -11.85
C MET A 69 0.41 -8.71 -10.87
N GLU A 70 0.68 -7.52 -11.42
CA GLU A 70 0.66 -6.25 -10.69
C GLU A 70 -0.06 -5.19 -11.54
N ILE A 71 -0.65 -4.17 -10.91
CA ILE A 71 -1.31 -3.07 -11.63
C ILE A 71 -0.31 -1.96 -11.92
N ALA A 72 -0.37 -1.40 -13.10
CA ALA A 72 0.39 -0.27 -13.64
C ALA A 72 1.88 -0.57 -13.91
N ASP A 73 2.58 -1.23 -13.02
CA ASP A 73 3.97 -1.69 -13.24
C ASP A 73 4.27 -2.96 -12.40
N ALA A 74 5.43 -3.59 -12.60
CA ALA A 74 5.82 -4.82 -11.89
C ALA A 74 6.94 -4.57 -10.87
N LYS A 75 7.04 -3.37 -10.28
CA LYS A 75 8.13 -3.02 -9.37
C LYS A 75 8.12 -3.83 -8.08
N TYR A 76 6.96 -3.95 -7.46
CA TYR A 76 6.82 -4.72 -6.23
C TYR A 76 6.96 -6.22 -6.48
N THR A 77 6.38 -6.71 -7.55
CA THR A 77 6.56 -8.10 -8.00
C THR A 77 8.03 -8.47 -8.14
N ARG A 78 8.82 -7.67 -8.87
CA ARG A 78 10.25 -7.91 -9.04
C ARG A 78 11.05 -7.75 -7.75
N ARG A 79 10.73 -6.72 -6.95
CA ARG A 79 11.47 -6.41 -5.72
C ARG A 79 11.25 -7.43 -4.60
N PHE A 80 10.03 -7.92 -4.43
CA PHE A 80 9.67 -8.81 -3.32
C PHE A 80 9.52 -10.27 -3.73
N GLY A 81 9.24 -10.56 -5.00
CA GLY A 81 9.10 -11.92 -5.51
C GLY A 81 10.45 -12.58 -5.84
N ASP A 82 11.42 -11.78 -6.32
CA ASP A 82 12.76 -12.29 -6.63
C ASP A 82 12.73 -13.49 -7.60
N ASP A 83 13.60 -14.48 -7.39
CA ASP A 83 13.70 -15.72 -8.18
C ASP A 83 12.45 -16.62 -8.08
N ARG A 84 11.54 -16.35 -7.17
CA ARG A 84 10.27 -17.09 -7.03
C ARG A 84 9.27 -16.77 -8.13
N VAL A 85 9.40 -15.62 -8.77
CA VAL A 85 8.51 -15.18 -9.86
C VAL A 85 9.00 -15.75 -11.18
N THR A 86 8.19 -16.62 -11.79
CA THR A 86 8.51 -17.20 -13.11
C THR A 86 8.07 -16.30 -14.26
N GLN A 87 7.01 -15.53 -14.04
CA GLN A 87 6.50 -14.53 -14.99
C GLN A 87 5.89 -13.35 -14.24
N ALA A 88 6.49 -12.17 -14.41
CA ALA A 88 5.93 -10.91 -13.93
C ALA A 88 5.09 -10.28 -15.04
N MET A 89 3.80 -10.08 -14.77
CA MET A 89 2.83 -9.51 -15.70
C MET A 89 2.28 -8.19 -15.18
N VAL A 90 1.96 -7.30 -16.08
CA VAL A 90 1.38 -5.99 -15.77
C VAL A 90 -0.03 -5.90 -16.36
N MET A 91 -0.96 -5.42 -15.56
CA MET A 91 -2.31 -5.07 -16.02
C MET A 91 -2.53 -3.57 -15.93
N HIS A 92 -3.25 -3.01 -16.89
CA HIS A 92 -3.70 -1.62 -16.86
C HIS A 92 -5.12 -1.52 -17.42
N VAL A 93 -5.88 -0.52 -16.97
CA VAL A 93 -7.25 -0.28 -17.47
C VAL A 93 -7.26 0.35 -18.86
N GLN A 94 -6.17 0.99 -19.26
CA GLN A 94 -6.01 1.63 -20.57
C GLN A 94 -4.81 1.07 -21.33
N ASP A 95 -4.89 1.09 -22.65
CA ASP A 95 -3.77 0.78 -23.52
C ASP A 95 -2.70 1.90 -23.50
N GLY A 96 -1.48 1.58 -23.97
CA GLY A 96 -0.38 2.55 -24.09
C GLY A 96 0.57 2.60 -22.87
N TYR A 97 0.34 1.81 -21.82
CA TYR A 97 1.18 1.74 -20.61
C TYR A 97 2.11 0.51 -20.57
N GLY A 98 2.23 -0.21 -21.68
CA GLY A 98 3.07 -1.41 -21.76
C GLY A 98 2.54 -2.58 -20.92
N ALA A 99 1.23 -2.65 -20.71
CA ALA A 99 0.58 -3.73 -20.00
C ALA A 99 0.50 -5.01 -20.85
N ASP A 100 0.69 -6.17 -20.19
CA ASP A 100 0.45 -7.48 -20.82
C ASP A 100 -1.05 -7.76 -21.00
N ILE A 101 -1.88 -7.19 -20.11
CA ILE A 101 -3.35 -7.28 -20.18
C ILE A 101 -3.94 -5.89 -19.98
N VAL A 102 -4.76 -5.47 -20.92
CA VAL A 102 -5.61 -4.27 -20.82
C VAL A 102 -7.01 -4.69 -20.44
N CYS A 103 -7.46 -4.33 -19.23
CA CYS A 103 -8.75 -4.79 -18.70
C CYS A 103 -9.25 -3.89 -17.57
N ASP A 104 -10.56 -3.62 -17.58
CA ASP A 104 -11.28 -3.04 -16.44
C ASP A 104 -11.86 -4.15 -15.57
N LEU A 105 -11.17 -4.45 -14.47
CA LEU A 105 -11.60 -5.49 -13.52
C LEU A 105 -12.98 -5.22 -12.89
N SER A 106 -13.49 -4.00 -12.93
CA SER A 106 -14.86 -3.74 -12.45
C SER A 106 -15.94 -4.30 -13.39
N ARG A 107 -15.57 -4.63 -14.62
CA ARG A 107 -16.50 -5.08 -15.68
C ARG A 107 -16.31 -6.55 -16.02
N GLU A 108 -15.07 -7.03 -16.08
CA GLU A 108 -14.77 -8.36 -16.57
C GLU A 108 -13.55 -9.00 -15.93
N CYS A 109 -13.50 -10.33 -16.01
CA CYS A 109 -12.30 -11.13 -15.73
C CYS A 109 -11.69 -11.55 -17.07
N PRO A 110 -10.50 -11.06 -17.44
CA PRO A 110 -9.95 -11.30 -18.77
C PRO A 110 -9.50 -12.75 -18.99
N ARG A 111 -9.15 -13.44 -17.92
CA ARG A 111 -8.75 -14.85 -17.91
C ARG A 111 -8.83 -15.44 -16.52
N GLU A 112 -9.46 -16.60 -16.38
CA GLU A 112 -9.60 -17.28 -15.10
C GLU A 112 -8.46 -18.26 -14.81
N GLY A 113 -8.13 -18.44 -13.53
CA GLY A 113 -7.34 -19.55 -13.01
C GLY A 113 -5.90 -19.65 -13.51
N PHE A 114 -5.21 -18.55 -13.75
CA PHE A 114 -3.84 -18.59 -14.28
C PHE A 114 -2.77 -17.93 -13.40
N LEU A 115 -3.17 -17.11 -12.43
CA LEU A 115 -2.23 -16.42 -11.54
C LEU A 115 -1.93 -17.24 -10.29
N ASP A 116 -0.67 -17.31 -9.92
CA ASP A 116 -0.23 -17.80 -8.61
C ASP A 116 -0.31 -16.69 -7.56
N CYS A 117 -0.07 -15.42 -7.95
CA CYS A 117 -0.19 -14.26 -7.10
C CYS A 117 -0.71 -13.05 -7.89
N PHE A 118 -1.50 -12.19 -7.23
CA PHE A 118 -1.88 -10.89 -7.75
C PHE A 118 -1.59 -9.81 -6.71
N VAL A 119 -0.75 -8.85 -7.06
CA VAL A 119 -0.38 -7.70 -6.21
C VAL A 119 -1.25 -6.51 -6.60
N LEU A 120 -2.20 -6.14 -5.72
CA LEU A 120 -3.21 -5.12 -5.94
C LEU A 120 -3.05 -3.98 -4.91
N THR A 121 -1.99 -3.17 -5.07
CA THR A 121 -1.67 -2.10 -4.12
C THR A 121 -2.33 -0.79 -4.51
N GLN A 122 -3.11 -0.20 -3.59
CA GLN A 122 -3.74 1.13 -3.74
C GLN A 122 -4.62 1.28 -4.99
N VAL A 123 -5.31 0.22 -5.42
CA VAL A 123 -6.20 0.23 -6.61
C VAL A 123 -7.66 0.40 -6.20
N LEU A 124 -8.13 -0.34 -5.20
CA LEU A 124 -9.55 -0.34 -4.82
C LEU A 124 -10.13 1.04 -4.47
N PRO A 125 -9.36 2.01 -3.88
CA PRO A 125 -9.86 3.36 -3.65
C PRO A 125 -10.34 4.08 -4.92
N PHE A 126 -9.80 3.71 -6.08
CA PHE A 126 -10.04 4.35 -7.38
C PHE A 126 -11.03 3.59 -8.27
N VAL A 127 -11.67 2.55 -7.75
CA VAL A 127 -12.66 1.75 -8.48
C VAL A 127 -14.02 1.84 -7.78
N TYR A 128 -15.06 2.31 -8.49
CA TYR A 128 -16.39 2.47 -7.89
C TYR A 128 -17.03 1.13 -7.53
N ASP A 129 -17.03 0.16 -8.45
CA ASP A 129 -17.54 -1.20 -8.19
C ASP A 129 -16.42 -2.10 -7.65
N VAL A 130 -16.13 -1.93 -6.36
CA VAL A 130 -15.11 -2.74 -5.66
C VAL A 130 -15.51 -4.22 -5.57
N ARG A 131 -16.82 -4.54 -5.53
CA ARG A 131 -17.30 -5.93 -5.42
C ARG A 131 -16.98 -6.74 -6.66
N SER A 132 -17.34 -6.21 -7.83
CA SER A 132 -17.00 -6.83 -9.09
C SER A 132 -15.49 -6.94 -9.30
N THR A 133 -14.73 -5.90 -8.92
CA THR A 133 -13.28 -5.91 -9.01
C THR A 133 -12.66 -7.01 -8.16
N ILE A 134 -13.08 -7.16 -6.91
CA ILE A 134 -12.60 -8.23 -6.01
C ILE A 134 -12.95 -9.60 -6.58
N ALA A 135 -14.22 -9.80 -6.99
CA ALA A 135 -14.66 -11.08 -7.56
C ALA A 135 -13.86 -11.46 -8.81
N ASN A 136 -13.62 -10.52 -9.73
CA ASN A 136 -12.87 -10.77 -10.95
C ASN A 136 -11.38 -11.00 -10.68
N ALA A 137 -10.76 -10.25 -9.75
CA ALA A 137 -9.38 -10.48 -9.32
C ALA A 137 -9.20 -11.88 -8.71
N LEU A 138 -10.13 -12.33 -7.87
CA LEU A 138 -10.12 -13.67 -7.28
C LEU A 138 -10.29 -14.78 -8.31
N LYS A 139 -11.14 -14.59 -9.34
CA LYS A 139 -11.31 -15.55 -10.44
C LYS A 139 -10.01 -15.77 -11.25
N MET A 140 -9.18 -14.74 -11.38
CA MET A 140 -7.89 -14.84 -12.08
C MET A 140 -6.89 -15.75 -11.38
N LEU A 141 -7.00 -15.93 -10.05
CA LEU A 141 -6.11 -16.79 -9.29
C LEU A 141 -6.35 -18.27 -9.59
N LYS A 142 -5.29 -19.06 -9.60
CA LYS A 142 -5.38 -20.53 -9.50
C LYS A 142 -5.98 -20.94 -8.16
N PRO A 143 -6.55 -22.16 -8.00
CA PRO A 143 -6.77 -22.74 -6.67
C PRO A 143 -5.46 -22.70 -5.86
N GLY A 144 -5.53 -22.20 -4.61
CA GLY A 144 -4.35 -21.96 -3.76
C GLY A 144 -3.54 -20.70 -4.09
N GLY A 145 -3.88 -19.97 -5.15
CA GLY A 145 -3.29 -18.68 -5.48
C GLY A 145 -3.72 -17.58 -4.50
N CYS A 146 -2.94 -16.49 -4.42
CA CYS A 146 -3.23 -15.43 -3.47
C CYS A 146 -3.33 -14.04 -4.11
N LEU A 147 -4.16 -13.20 -3.51
CA LEU A 147 -4.28 -11.76 -3.78
C LEU A 147 -3.70 -11.00 -2.60
N LEU A 148 -2.73 -10.14 -2.86
CA LEU A 148 -2.15 -9.21 -1.89
C LEU A 148 -2.69 -7.82 -2.16
N VAL A 149 -3.48 -7.30 -1.25
CA VAL A 149 -4.17 -6.02 -1.40
C VAL A 149 -3.64 -5.03 -0.38
N THR A 150 -3.42 -3.79 -0.79
CA THR A 150 -3.32 -2.68 0.16
C THR A 150 -4.26 -1.55 -0.24
N VAL A 151 -4.89 -0.95 0.77
CA VAL A 151 -5.76 0.22 0.61
C VAL A 151 -5.42 1.28 1.64
N ALA A 152 -5.75 2.53 1.32
CA ALA A 152 -5.62 3.62 2.26
C ALA A 152 -6.80 3.66 3.23
N GLY A 153 -6.49 3.87 4.52
CA GLY A 153 -7.43 4.27 5.53
C GLY A 153 -7.44 5.80 5.67
N ILE A 154 -6.54 6.34 6.52
CA ILE A 154 -6.39 7.80 6.70
C ILE A 154 -5.46 8.34 5.61
N THR A 155 -6.01 9.12 4.70
CA THR A 155 -5.28 9.72 3.57
C THR A 155 -5.93 11.01 3.10
N GLN A 156 -5.17 11.82 2.35
CA GLN A 156 -5.75 12.91 1.56
C GLN A 156 -6.38 12.35 0.28
N VAL A 157 -7.26 13.13 -0.34
CA VAL A 157 -7.78 12.84 -1.68
C VAL A 157 -6.67 13.07 -2.70
N SER A 158 -6.37 12.08 -3.53
CA SER A 158 -5.49 12.23 -4.70
C SER A 158 -6.25 12.93 -5.81
N ARG A 159 -5.96 14.22 -6.05
CA ARG A 159 -6.67 15.00 -7.08
C ARG A 159 -6.32 14.53 -8.49
N GLY A 160 -5.06 14.20 -8.75
CA GLY A 160 -4.64 13.68 -10.06
C GLY A 160 -5.36 12.38 -10.42
N ASP A 161 -5.43 11.43 -9.47
CA ASP A 161 -6.14 10.17 -9.68
C ASP A 161 -7.66 10.39 -9.73
N MET A 162 -8.21 11.30 -8.90
CA MET A 162 -9.64 11.62 -8.91
C MET A 162 -10.09 12.17 -10.26
N ASP A 163 -9.30 13.04 -10.87
CA ASP A 163 -9.64 13.66 -12.15
C ASP A 163 -9.50 12.68 -13.33
N GLN A 164 -8.67 11.66 -13.19
CA GLN A 164 -8.39 10.66 -14.24
C GLN A 164 -9.21 9.38 -14.09
N TRP A 165 -9.34 8.85 -12.86
CA TRP A 165 -9.93 7.54 -12.56
C TRP A 165 -11.15 7.61 -11.64
N GLY A 166 -11.23 8.65 -10.81
CA GLY A 166 -12.08 8.76 -9.64
C GLY A 166 -11.34 8.35 -8.36
N HIS A 167 -11.72 8.92 -7.24
CA HIS A 167 -11.27 8.52 -5.89
C HIS A 167 -12.54 8.37 -5.04
N PHE A 168 -13.01 7.14 -4.88
CA PHE A 168 -14.36 6.84 -4.39
C PHE A 168 -14.37 6.42 -2.92
N TRP A 169 -13.29 5.78 -2.43
CA TRP A 169 -13.31 5.08 -1.16
C TRP A 169 -12.11 5.40 -0.28
N SER A 170 -12.39 5.57 1.01
CA SER A 170 -11.46 5.35 2.11
C SER A 170 -11.95 4.14 2.89
N PHE A 171 -11.04 3.27 3.32
CA PHE A 171 -11.41 1.98 3.92
C PHE A 171 -11.14 1.97 5.41
N THR A 172 -11.88 1.12 6.12
CA THR A 172 -11.50 0.58 7.42
C THR A 172 -11.12 -0.90 7.24
N ASP A 173 -10.40 -1.47 8.20
CA ASP A 173 -10.10 -2.90 8.23
C ASP A 173 -11.36 -3.75 8.16
N LEU A 174 -12.42 -3.34 8.87
CA LEU A 174 -13.70 -4.03 8.87
C LEU A 174 -14.40 -3.94 7.51
N SER A 175 -14.42 -2.76 6.85
CA SER A 175 -15.07 -2.62 5.55
C SER A 175 -14.37 -3.44 4.48
N LEU A 176 -13.02 -3.43 4.46
CA LEU A 176 -12.24 -4.25 3.53
C LEU A 176 -12.48 -5.73 3.78
N LYS A 177 -12.42 -6.18 5.05
CA LYS A 177 -12.68 -7.57 5.43
C LYS A 177 -14.05 -8.04 4.96
N ARG A 178 -15.11 -7.26 5.20
CA ARG A 178 -16.48 -7.62 4.81
C ARG A 178 -16.66 -7.77 3.30
N LEU A 179 -16.03 -6.91 2.50
CA LEU A 179 -16.06 -7.02 1.04
C LEU A 179 -15.46 -8.34 0.55
N PHE A 180 -14.40 -8.83 1.19
CA PHE A 180 -13.79 -10.11 0.83
C PHE A 180 -14.56 -11.31 1.39
N GLU A 181 -15.19 -11.21 2.56
CA GLU A 181 -16.07 -12.22 3.15
C GLU A 181 -17.33 -12.47 2.30
N GLU A 182 -17.74 -11.54 1.45
CA GLU A 182 -18.79 -11.75 0.44
C GLU A 182 -18.38 -12.78 -0.64
N GLN A 183 -17.09 -13.04 -0.81
CA GLN A 183 -16.52 -13.86 -1.89
C GLN A 183 -15.78 -15.12 -1.38
N LEU A 184 -15.26 -15.07 -0.16
CA LEU A 184 -14.37 -16.10 0.40
C LEU A 184 -14.74 -16.44 1.85
N PRO A 185 -14.51 -17.68 2.28
CA PRO A 185 -14.58 -18.05 3.69
C PRO A 185 -13.60 -17.22 4.54
N PRO A 186 -13.96 -16.89 5.81
CA PRO A 186 -13.13 -16.03 6.67
C PRO A 186 -11.70 -16.54 6.90
N GLU A 187 -11.51 -17.86 6.92
CA GLU A 187 -10.20 -18.52 7.08
C GLU A 187 -9.25 -18.29 5.90
N CYS A 188 -9.78 -17.89 4.77
CA CYS A 188 -9.01 -17.55 3.56
C CYS A 188 -8.56 -16.07 3.53
N ILE A 189 -8.91 -15.29 4.57
CA ILE A 189 -8.72 -13.84 4.61
C ILE A 189 -7.90 -13.47 5.85
N GLN A 190 -6.81 -12.74 5.64
CA GLN A 190 -6.02 -12.14 6.71
C GLN A 190 -5.96 -10.62 6.49
N VAL A 191 -6.29 -9.84 7.52
CA VAL A 191 -6.27 -8.37 7.47
C VAL A 191 -5.32 -7.85 8.51
N GLN A 192 -4.49 -6.87 8.13
CA GLN A 192 -3.53 -6.21 8.99
C GLN A 192 -3.55 -4.71 8.72
N SER A 193 -3.65 -3.91 9.78
CA SER A 193 -3.60 -2.45 9.70
C SER A 193 -2.27 -1.93 10.17
N TYR A 194 -1.85 -0.79 9.61
CA TYR A 194 -0.60 -0.12 9.91
C TYR A 194 -0.84 1.37 10.13
N GLY A 195 -0.04 1.97 11.01
CA GLY A 195 -0.02 3.40 11.24
C GLY A 195 -0.32 3.79 12.68
N ASN A 196 -0.23 5.08 12.92
CA ASN A 196 -0.52 5.75 14.19
C ASN A 196 -0.82 7.23 13.90
N VAL A 197 -1.23 7.97 14.93
CA VAL A 197 -1.62 9.38 14.78
C VAL A 197 -0.48 10.26 14.28
N LEU A 198 0.77 10.01 14.70
CA LEU A 198 1.93 10.79 14.26
C LEU A 198 2.21 10.56 12.78
N ALA A 199 2.26 9.30 12.34
CA ALA A 199 2.48 8.94 10.95
C ALA A 199 1.34 9.46 10.06
N ALA A 200 0.08 9.34 10.51
CA ALA A 200 -1.10 9.82 9.77
C ALA A 200 -1.07 11.34 9.60
N THR A 201 -0.83 12.09 10.67
CA THR A 201 -0.74 13.56 10.58
C THR A 201 0.45 14.03 9.77
N SER A 202 1.61 13.37 9.89
CA SER A 202 2.79 13.65 9.10
C SER A 202 2.57 13.41 7.61
N PHE A 203 1.88 12.33 7.26
CA PHE A 203 1.49 12.02 5.89
C PHE A 203 0.50 13.03 5.32
N LEU A 204 -0.52 13.43 6.10
CA LEU A 204 -1.48 14.46 5.69
C LEU A 204 -0.82 15.84 5.50
N TYR A 205 0.26 16.14 6.23
CA TYR A 205 1.08 17.32 5.99
C TYR A 205 2.06 17.16 4.82
N GLY A 206 2.19 15.95 4.26
CA GLY A 206 3.07 15.67 3.14
C GLY A 206 4.54 15.58 3.52
N LEU A 207 4.84 15.03 4.70
CA LEU A 207 6.21 14.69 5.11
C LEU A 207 6.68 13.41 4.42
N GLY A 208 8.00 13.30 4.21
CA GLY A 208 8.63 12.09 3.69
C GLY A 208 8.95 11.08 4.80
N ARG A 209 9.06 9.80 4.42
CA ARG A 209 9.38 8.69 5.35
C ARG A 209 10.63 8.92 6.19
N HIS A 210 11.67 9.57 5.63
CA HIS A 210 12.93 9.83 6.31
C HIS A 210 12.84 10.89 7.43
N GLU A 211 11.72 11.61 7.51
CA GLU A 211 11.49 12.65 8.52
C GLU A 211 10.94 12.05 9.84
N LEU A 212 10.55 10.78 9.84
CA LEU A 212 10.19 10.02 11.03
C LEU A 212 11.23 8.93 11.32
N SER A 213 11.41 8.60 12.59
CA SER A 213 12.25 7.47 12.98
C SER A 213 11.55 6.15 12.69
N LYS A 214 12.33 5.05 12.66
CA LYS A 214 11.76 3.71 12.46
C LYS A 214 10.79 3.34 13.59
N GLU A 215 11.12 3.69 14.82
CA GLU A 215 10.28 3.44 16.00
C GLU A 215 8.96 4.20 15.93
N GLU A 216 8.97 5.44 15.40
CA GLU A 216 7.77 6.25 15.19
C GLU A 216 6.88 5.69 14.07
N LEU A 217 7.49 5.17 13.01
CA LEU A 217 6.77 4.53 11.91
C LEU A 217 6.22 3.16 12.31
N ASP A 218 7.00 2.35 13.03
CA ASP A 218 6.62 0.97 13.37
C ASP A 218 5.63 0.88 14.54
N HIS A 219 5.45 1.98 15.31
CA HIS A 219 4.42 2.02 16.35
C HIS A 219 3.03 1.89 15.72
N PHE A 220 2.26 0.89 16.15
CA PHE A 220 0.91 0.64 15.67
C PHE A 220 -0.13 1.14 16.68
N ASP A 221 -1.10 1.91 16.19
CA ASP A 221 -2.30 2.31 16.92
C ASP A 221 -3.54 1.97 16.07
N ARG A 222 -4.37 1.06 16.60
CA ARG A 222 -5.54 0.53 15.92
C ARG A 222 -6.58 1.59 15.52
N ASP A 223 -6.57 2.72 16.22
CA ASP A 223 -7.57 3.78 15.99
C ASP A 223 -7.14 4.73 14.86
N TYR A 224 -5.88 4.61 14.37
CA TYR A 224 -5.31 5.45 13.31
C TYR A 224 -4.73 4.63 12.14
N PRO A 225 -5.53 3.77 11.48
CA PRO A 225 -5.04 2.98 10.36
C PRO A 225 -4.76 3.88 9.15
N MET A 226 -3.52 3.93 8.70
CA MET A 226 -3.13 4.63 7.47
C MET A 226 -3.21 3.70 6.27
N ILE A 227 -2.61 2.52 6.39
CA ILE A 227 -2.63 1.47 5.37
C ILE A 227 -3.24 0.22 5.97
N ILE A 228 -4.08 -0.41 5.19
CA ILE A 228 -4.70 -1.69 5.51
C ILE A 228 -4.26 -2.67 4.45
N GLY A 229 -3.55 -3.72 4.87
CA GLY A 229 -3.14 -4.85 4.05
C GLY A 229 -4.14 -6.00 4.20
N LEU A 230 -4.39 -6.72 3.13
CA LEU A 230 -5.21 -7.93 3.12
C LEU A 230 -4.57 -8.99 2.24
N VAL A 231 -4.48 -10.19 2.78
CA VAL A 231 -4.16 -11.41 2.03
C VAL A 231 -5.44 -12.21 1.86
N ALA A 232 -5.79 -12.49 0.60
CA ALA A 232 -6.87 -13.40 0.26
C ALA A 232 -6.29 -14.61 -0.49
N THR A 233 -6.65 -15.82 -0.07
CA THR A 233 -6.22 -17.06 -0.72
C THR A 233 -7.42 -17.76 -1.34
N ARG A 234 -7.35 -18.04 -2.65
CA ARG A 234 -8.40 -18.81 -3.32
C ARG A 234 -8.40 -20.26 -2.78
N PRO A 235 -9.52 -20.80 -2.30
CA PRO A 235 -9.58 -22.19 -1.80
C PRO A 235 -9.07 -23.20 -2.83
N VAL A 236 -8.42 -24.26 -2.34
CA VAL A 236 -8.13 -25.47 -3.12
C VAL A 236 -9.39 -26.33 -3.04
N GLN A 237 -10.08 -26.46 -4.16
CA GLN A 237 -11.23 -27.37 -4.25
C GLN A 237 -10.79 -28.81 -4.22
#